data_57a2b46b8a7f6938a44cc045a62cfb29
#
_entry.id   57a2b46b8a7f6938a44cc045a62cfb29
#
_cell.length_a   1.000
_cell.length_b   1.000
_cell.length_c   1.000
_cell.angle_alpha   90.00
_cell.angle_beta   90.00
_cell.angle_gamma   90.00
#
_symmetry.space_group_name_H-M   'P 1'
#
loop_
_entity.id
_entity.type
_entity.pdbx_description
1 polymer ?
#
loop_
_entity_poly.entity_id
_entity_poly.type
_entity_poly.pdbx_seq_one_letter_code
_entity_poly.pdbx_strand_id
1 'polypeptide(L)'
;MRSLKTTFVAAVLAGSFVAPAFATSWDVSLWGKRRAFTEHVERLAELVSEKTNGEFTLNLSYGGLSKNKENLDGISAGAFEMAQFCAGYHRDKNPTITVMELPFLGVADLRSEIAASMAVYNHPATQKDLARWNATLLMPSPLPQYNIAGKGAAPSGLSDLKGMSVRATGGIGKSLGKVGINPVSMGAGEVYGAMESGAIQGAAFAPHAHLAFKVIDEAEWWTSNLNPGSVNCPIVVNSDALADLSDAHREALLGSVEESLEWYLEKYQVSVEKFNAKVDANNIQVLSFSDADISAIRATAQPVLDEWLADMADRGLPGQELYDLVQTTLKAQ
;
A
#
# COMPACT_ATOMS: atom_id res chain seq x y z
N MET A 1 -32.87 -85.35 0.11
CA MET A 1 -32.72 -84.21 -0.79
C MET A 1 -32.63 -82.98 0.08
N ARG A 2 -31.39 -82.41 0.27
CA ARG A 2 -31.15 -81.19 1.06
C ARG A 2 -30.90 -80.02 0.06
N SER A 3 -31.75 -79.04 0.09
CA SER A 3 -31.69 -77.82 -0.69
C SER A 3 -30.67 -76.88 -0.08
N LEU A 4 -29.58 -76.58 -0.83
CA LEU A 4 -28.60 -75.50 -0.52
C LEU A 4 -29.21 -74.15 -0.94
N LYS A 5 -29.43 -73.27 -0.02
CA LYS A 5 -29.78 -71.88 -0.30
C LYS A 5 -28.47 -71.07 -0.38
N THR A 6 -28.12 -70.60 -1.56
CA THR A 6 -26.99 -69.73 -1.83
C THR A 6 -27.43 -68.30 -1.59
N THR A 7 -26.86 -67.62 -0.56
CA THR A 7 -27.10 -66.20 -0.25
C THR A 7 -26.08 -65.35 -1.01
N PHE A 8 -26.55 -64.58 -1.96
CA PHE A 8 -25.71 -63.59 -2.67
C PHE A 8 -25.63 -62.33 -1.79
N VAL A 9 -24.42 -61.98 -1.33
CA VAL A 9 -24.14 -60.72 -0.69
C VAL A 9 -23.70 -59.74 -1.78
N ALA A 10 -24.53 -58.76 -2.11
CA ALA A 10 -24.18 -57.68 -3.01
C ALA A 10 -23.39 -56.59 -2.19
N ALA A 11 -22.08 -56.51 -2.45
CA ALA A 11 -21.26 -55.41 -1.94
C ALA A 11 -21.55 -54.16 -2.75
N VAL A 12 -22.20 -53.18 -2.13
CA VAL A 12 -22.38 -51.83 -2.70
C VAL A 12 -21.09 -51.08 -2.46
N LEU A 13 -20.26 -50.92 -3.51
CA LEU A 13 -19.16 -50.01 -3.55
C LEU A 13 -19.73 -48.56 -3.67
N ALA A 14 -19.78 -47.87 -2.54
CA ALA A 14 -20.03 -46.42 -2.50
C ALA A 14 -18.79 -45.70 -3.12
N GLY A 15 -18.81 -45.50 -4.41
CA GLY A 15 -17.82 -44.65 -5.09
C GLY A 15 -18.07 -43.20 -4.63
N SER A 16 -17.13 -42.63 -3.87
CA SER A 16 -17.11 -41.20 -3.59
C SER A 16 -16.84 -40.47 -4.91
N PHE A 17 -17.88 -39.89 -5.50
CA PHE A 17 -17.72 -38.93 -6.59
C PHE A 17 -17.00 -37.70 -6.02
N VAL A 18 -15.69 -37.61 -6.20
CA VAL A 18 -14.97 -36.36 -6.08
C VAL A 18 -15.37 -35.55 -7.31
N ALA A 19 -16.25 -34.56 -7.12
CA ALA A 19 -16.52 -33.58 -8.18
C ALA A 19 -15.18 -32.92 -8.57
N PRO A 20 -14.91 -32.72 -9.87
CA PRO A 20 -13.72 -32.00 -10.28
C PRO A 20 -13.78 -30.60 -9.65
N ALA A 21 -12.84 -30.30 -8.76
CA ALA A 21 -12.64 -28.95 -8.29
C ALA A 21 -12.20 -28.13 -9.51
N PHE A 22 -13.03 -27.18 -9.95
CA PHE A 22 -12.62 -26.24 -10.98
C PHE A 22 -11.53 -25.36 -10.39
N ALA A 23 -10.37 -25.31 -11.04
CA ALA A 23 -9.27 -24.43 -10.67
C ALA A 23 -9.78 -22.98 -10.69
N THR A 24 -9.63 -22.30 -9.57
CA THR A 24 -9.95 -20.87 -9.42
C THR A 24 -8.73 -20.07 -9.80
N SER A 25 -8.90 -19.04 -10.61
CA SER A 25 -7.80 -18.15 -11.00
C SER A 25 -8.27 -16.71 -10.89
N TRP A 26 -7.55 -15.90 -10.15
CA TRP A 26 -7.80 -14.48 -10.00
C TRP A 26 -6.74 -13.64 -10.69
N ASP A 27 -7.17 -12.59 -11.37
CA ASP A 27 -6.28 -11.59 -11.92
C ASP A 27 -6.02 -10.50 -10.88
N VAL A 28 -4.74 -10.18 -10.68
CA VAL A 28 -4.26 -9.23 -9.66
C VAL A 28 -3.61 -8.03 -10.34
N SER A 29 -4.23 -6.87 -10.22
CA SER A 29 -3.69 -5.62 -10.76
C SER A 29 -2.70 -4.97 -9.80
N LEU A 30 -1.41 -5.09 -10.11
CA LEU A 30 -0.32 -4.39 -9.44
C LEU A 30 0.14 -3.23 -10.33
N TRP A 31 -0.16 -2.00 -9.94
CA TRP A 31 0.24 -0.85 -10.76
C TRP A 31 1.75 -0.64 -10.79
N GLY A 32 2.27 -0.33 -11.96
CA GLY A 32 3.69 -0.08 -12.18
C GLY A 32 4.52 -1.36 -12.31
N LYS A 33 5.82 -1.29 -11.99
CA LYS A 33 6.76 -2.39 -12.17
C LYS A 33 6.84 -3.27 -10.93
N ARG A 34 7.34 -4.51 -11.10
CA ARG A 34 7.77 -5.37 -9.99
C ARG A 34 8.85 -4.65 -9.17
N ARG A 35 8.70 -4.64 -7.85
CA ARG A 35 9.59 -3.94 -6.91
C ARG A 35 9.34 -4.42 -5.48
N ALA A 36 10.15 -3.98 -4.50
CA ALA A 36 9.96 -4.35 -3.10
C ALA A 36 8.53 -4.13 -2.58
N PHE A 37 7.84 -3.15 -3.11
CA PHE A 37 6.44 -2.83 -2.79
C PHE A 37 5.42 -3.90 -3.20
N THR A 38 5.80 -4.92 -3.98
CA THR A 38 4.91 -6.00 -4.44
C THR A 38 5.24 -7.36 -3.81
N GLU A 39 6.32 -7.46 -3.04
CA GLU A 39 6.83 -8.74 -2.50
C GLU A 39 5.82 -9.49 -1.62
N HIS A 40 4.98 -8.79 -0.84
CA HIS A 40 3.94 -9.44 -0.04
C HIS A 40 2.82 -10.06 -0.88
N VAL A 41 2.50 -9.45 -2.03
CA VAL A 41 1.49 -10.01 -2.95
C VAL A 41 2.06 -11.19 -3.71
N GLU A 42 3.36 -11.16 -4.05
CA GLU A 42 4.07 -12.28 -4.66
C GLU A 42 4.10 -13.48 -3.70
N ARG A 43 4.43 -13.23 -2.43
CA ARG A 43 4.41 -14.27 -1.40
C ARG A 43 2.99 -14.81 -1.13
N LEU A 44 1.99 -13.92 -1.12
CA LEU A 44 0.59 -14.33 -0.99
C LEU A 44 0.19 -15.29 -2.13
N ALA A 45 0.58 -14.98 -3.37
CA ALA A 45 0.27 -15.82 -4.52
C ALA A 45 0.92 -17.21 -4.43
N GLU A 46 2.17 -17.28 -3.97
CA GLU A 46 2.87 -18.54 -3.71
C GLU A 46 2.13 -19.36 -2.65
N LEU A 47 1.85 -18.75 -1.48
CA LEU A 47 1.19 -19.42 -0.35
C LEU A 47 -0.22 -19.93 -0.69
N VAL A 48 -1.01 -19.12 -1.40
CA VAL A 48 -2.34 -19.53 -1.85
C VAL A 48 -2.25 -20.75 -2.76
N SER A 49 -1.35 -20.74 -3.74
CA SER A 49 -1.14 -21.87 -4.63
C SER A 49 -0.65 -23.11 -3.89
N GLU A 50 0.32 -22.96 -2.96
CA GLU A 50 0.83 -24.05 -2.13
C GLU A 50 -0.26 -24.68 -1.26
N LYS A 51 -1.03 -23.86 -0.51
CA LYS A 51 -2.09 -24.32 0.41
C LYS A 51 -3.27 -24.96 -0.31
N THR A 52 -3.47 -24.66 -1.59
CA THR A 52 -4.57 -25.21 -2.41
C THR A 52 -4.10 -26.23 -3.44
N ASN A 53 -2.83 -26.67 -3.38
CA ASN A 53 -2.22 -27.59 -4.37
C ASN A 53 -2.42 -27.11 -5.83
N GLY A 54 -2.40 -25.79 -6.06
CA GLY A 54 -2.61 -25.17 -7.36
C GLY A 54 -4.07 -25.04 -7.80
N GLU A 55 -5.03 -25.42 -6.96
CA GLU A 55 -6.46 -25.26 -7.29
C GLU A 55 -6.93 -23.81 -7.23
N PHE A 56 -6.20 -22.95 -6.52
CA PHE A 56 -6.41 -21.50 -6.53
C PHE A 56 -5.11 -20.77 -6.82
N THR A 57 -5.11 -19.91 -7.86
CA THR A 57 -3.93 -19.15 -8.30
C THR A 57 -4.22 -17.67 -8.42
N LEU A 58 -3.23 -16.83 -8.12
CA LEU A 58 -3.25 -15.39 -8.29
C LEU A 58 -2.31 -14.98 -9.43
N ASN A 59 -2.86 -14.48 -10.54
CA ASN A 59 -2.12 -14.05 -11.73
C ASN A 59 -1.67 -12.60 -11.57
N LEU A 60 -0.42 -12.38 -11.24
CA LEU A 60 0.12 -11.05 -10.96
C LEU A 60 0.41 -10.28 -12.26
N SER A 61 -0.26 -9.16 -12.46
CA SER A 61 -0.04 -8.26 -13.60
C SER A 61 0.58 -6.93 -13.15
N TYR A 62 1.79 -6.66 -13.60
CA TYR A 62 2.55 -5.47 -13.24
C TYR A 62 2.29 -4.33 -14.25
N GLY A 63 1.25 -3.52 -13.99
CA GLY A 63 0.86 -2.37 -14.80
C GLY A 63 0.10 -2.70 -16.09
N GLY A 64 -0.22 -3.99 -16.31
CA GLY A 64 -0.90 -4.43 -17.53
C GLY A 64 -2.43 -4.30 -17.49
N LEU A 65 -3.04 -4.37 -16.30
CA LEU A 65 -4.51 -4.37 -16.16
C LEU A 65 -5.07 -2.97 -15.91
N SER A 66 -4.41 -2.17 -15.07
CA SER A 66 -4.85 -0.80 -14.77
C SER A 66 -3.70 0.12 -14.41
N LYS A 67 -3.93 1.42 -14.51
CA LYS A 67 -3.03 2.45 -14.01
C LYS A 67 -3.33 2.74 -12.53
N ASN A 68 -2.41 3.45 -11.86
CA ASN A 68 -2.49 3.77 -10.45
C ASN A 68 -3.73 4.58 -10.01
N LYS A 69 -4.45 5.21 -10.94
CA LYS A 69 -5.68 5.97 -10.68
C LYS A 69 -6.96 5.20 -11.08
N GLU A 70 -6.84 3.97 -11.56
CA GLU A 70 -7.93 3.17 -12.14
C GLU A 70 -8.19 1.87 -11.37
N ASN A 71 -7.30 1.49 -10.43
CA ASN A 71 -7.37 0.20 -9.73
C ASN A 71 -8.69 -0.02 -8.99
N LEU A 72 -9.17 1.00 -8.24
CA LEU A 72 -10.41 0.88 -7.48
C LEU A 72 -11.64 0.81 -8.40
N ASP A 73 -11.61 1.51 -9.53
CA ASP A 73 -12.68 1.42 -10.55
C ASP A 73 -12.72 0.03 -11.18
N GLY A 74 -11.54 -0.55 -11.47
CA GLY A 74 -11.44 -1.90 -12.00
C GLY A 74 -11.97 -2.97 -11.02
N ILE A 75 -11.66 -2.84 -9.73
CA ILE A 75 -12.24 -3.70 -8.68
C ILE A 75 -13.76 -3.53 -8.64
N SER A 76 -14.25 -2.29 -8.62
CA SER A 76 -15.68 -2.01 -8.57
C SER A 76 -16.44 -2.59 -9.76
N ALA A 77 -15.83 -2.57 -10.94
CA ALA A 77 -16.41 -3.11 -12.18
C ALA A 77 -16.23 -4.63 -12.35
N GLY A 78 -15.47 -5.31 -11.45
CA GLY A 78 -15.13 -6.72 -11.60
C GLY A 78 -14.20 -7.01 -12.78
N ALA A 79 -13.37 -6.05 -13.18
CA ALA A 79 -12.41 -6.21 -14.27
C ALA A 79 -11.22 -7.10 -13.89
N PHE A 80 -10.97 -7.25 -12.61
CA PHE A 80 -10.03 -8.15 -11.97
C PHE A 80 -10.46 -8.32 -10.51
N GLU A 81 -10.07 -9.44 -9.91
CA GLU A 81 -10.54 -9.84 -8.57
C GLU A 81 -9.76 -9.18 -7.44
N MET A 82 -8.49 -8.79 -7.69
CA MET A 82 -7.63 -8.23 -6.66
C MET A 82 -6.77 -7.09 -7.22
N ALA A 83 -6.49 -6.09 -6.39
CA ALA A 83 -5.63 -4.97 -6.79
C ALA A 83 -4.85 -4.36 -5.63
N GLN A 84 -3.68 -3.80 -5.94
CA GLN A 84 -2.97 -2.85 -5.09
C GLN A 84 -3.32 -1.43 -5.52
N PHE A 85 -3.79 -0.58 -4.62
CA PHE A 85 -3.98 0.84 -4.90
C PHE A 85 -3.41 1.70 -3.77
N CYS A 86 -3.25 3.00 -3.99
CA CYS A 86 -2.84 3.92 -2.93
C CYS A 86 -3.92 4.95 -2.70
N ALA A 87 -4.28 5.18 -1.44
CA ALA A 87 -5.38 6.03 -1.03
C ALA A 87 -5.32 7.44 -1.63
N GLY A 88 -4.12 8.02 -1.67
CA GLY A 88 -3.91 9.37 -2.20
C GLY A 88 -4.27 9.56 -3.67
N TYR A 89 -4.33 8.49 -4.47
CA TYR A 89 -4.80 8.55 -5.86
C TYR A 89 -6.34 8.49 -6.01
N HIS A 90 -7.03 8.09 -4.94
CA HIS A 90 -8.48 7.88 -4.92
C HIS A 90 -9.17 8.58 -3.75
N ARG A 91 -8.66 9.72 -3.29
CA ARG A 91 -9.09 10.39 -2.05
C ARG A 91 -10.59 10.58 -1.91
N ASP A 92 -11.28 10.92 -3.00
CA ASP A 92 -12.73 11.13 -2.98
C ASP A 92 -13.52 9.82 -2.89
N LYS A 93 -12.90 8.70 -3.23
CA LYS A 93 -13.51 7.37 -3.24
C LYS A 93 -13.28 6.59 -1.96
N ASN A 94 -12.20 6.89 -1.22
CA ASN A 94 -11.81 6.17 -0.01
C ASN A 94 -11.30 7.13 1.11
N PRO A 95 -12.07 8.15 1.48
CA PRO A 95 -11.61 9.18 2.41
C PRO A 95 -11.21 8.61 3.78
N THR A 96 -11.84 7.55 4.27
CA THR A 96 -11.58 6.97 5.59
C THR A 96 -10.15 6.48 5.78
N ILE A 97 -9.58 5.74 4.80
CA ILE A 97 -8.21 5.23 4.90
C ILE A 97 -7.14 6.30 4.72
N THR A 98 -7.51 7.50 4.26
CA THR A 98 -6.57 8.63 4.15
C THR A 98 -6.13 9.17 5.50
N VAL A 99 -6.73 8.73 6.62
CA VAL A 99 -6.22 8.98 7.97
C VAL A 99 -4.76 8.54 8.10
N MET A 100 -4.38 7.43 7.46
CA MET A 100 -3.01 6.90 7.46
C MET A 100 -2.03 7.73 6.64
N GLU A 101 -2.50 8.70 5.84
CA GLU A 101 -1.66 9.64 5.08
C GLU A 101 -1.50 11.00 5.77
N LEU A 102 -2.04 11.17 6.99
CA LEU A 102 -1.83 12.39 7.77
C LEU A 102 -0.35 12.52 8.16
N PRO A 103 0.20 13.75 8.12
CA PRO A 103 1.60 13.94 8.44
C PRO A 103 1.88 13.76 9.94
N PHE A 104 3.05 13.23 10.25
CA PHE A 104 3.57 13.09 11.61
C PHE A 104 2.67 12.29 12.57
N LEU A 105 2.01 11.26 12.07
CA LEU A 105 1.18 10.36 12.89
C LEU A 105 1.93 9.65 14.03
N GLY A 106 3.27 9.58 13.95
CA GLY A 106 4.08 8.88 14.94
C GLY A 106 4.33 7.41 14.61
N VAL A 107 4.12 6.98 13.36
CA VAL A 107 4.49 5.64 12.88
C VAL A 107 5.99 5.46 13.02
N ALA A 108 6.41 4.52 13.86
CA ALA A 108 7.82 4.27 14.17
C ALA A 108 8.51 3.38 13.13
N ASP A 109 7.81 2.35 12.67
CA ASP A 109 8.30 1.33 11.76
C ASP A 109 7.19 0.69 10.92
N LEU A 110 7.54 -0.27 10.07
CA LEU A 110 6.58 -0.94 9.21
C LEU A 110 5.59 -1.83 9.99
N ARG A 111 5.98 -2.38 11.15
CA ARG A 111 5.07 -3.17 11.98
C ARG A 111 3.97 -2.32 12.60
N SER A 112 4.34 -1.18 13.14
CA SER A 112 3.37 -0.22 13.68
C SER A 112 2.45 0.35 12.58
N GLU A 113 2.96 0.52 11.34
CA GLU A 113 2.11 0.88 10.21
C GLU A 113 1.12 -0.24 9.84
N ILE A 114 1.55 -1.51 9.82
CA ILE A 114 0.66 -2.66 9.60
C ILE A 114 -0.45 -2.65 10.65
N ALA A 115 -0.09 -2.56 11.94
CA ALA A 115 -1.08 -2.58 13.02
C ALA A 115 -2.10 -1.46 12.90
N ALA A 116 -1.65 -0.22 12.69
CA ALA A 116 -2.53 0.94 12.54
C ALA A 116 -3.40 0.82 11.27
N SER A 117 -2.84 0.40 10.15
CA SER A 117 -3.59 0.18 8.91
C SER A 117 -4.67 -0.89 9.07
N MET A 118 -4.33 -2.04 9.67
CA MET A 118 -5.31 -3.11 9.92
C MET A 118 -6.42 -2.67 10.87
N ALA A 119 -6.12 -1.86 11.90
CA ALA A 119 -7.12 -1.29 12.77
C ALA A 119 -8.11 -0.40 11.99
N VAL A 120 -7.59 0.48 11.13
CA VAL A 120 -8.41 1.35 10.26
C VAL A 120 -9.22 0.51 9.26
N TYR A 121 -8.65 -0.53 8.64
CA TYR A 121 -9.34 -1.37 7.65
C TYR A 121 -10.48 -2.17 8.26
N ASN A 122 -10.34 -2.58 9.52
CA ASN A 122 -11.37 -3.30 10.25
C ASN A 122 -12.43 -2.37 10.88
N HIS A 123 -12.26 -1.05 10.80
CA HIS A 123 -13.24 -0.11 11.33
C HIS A 123 -14.53 -0.13 10.48
N PRO A 124 -15.73 -0.19 11.10
CA PRO A 124 -17.01 -0.30 10.37
C PRO A 124 -17.24 0.81 9.34
N ALA A 125 -16.82 2.04 9.65
CA ALA A 125 -16.95 3.15 8.72
C ALA A 125 -16.08 2.97 7.48
N THR A 126 -14.86 2.42 7.63
CA THR A 126 -13.96 2.13 6.52
C THR A 126 -14.49 0.99 5.66
N GLN A 127 -14.96 -0.07 6.28
CA GLN A 127 -15.59 -1.18 5.55
C GLN A 127 -16.80 -0.70 4.73
N LYS A 128 -17.67 0.13 5.33
CA LYS A 128 -18.81 0.72 4.63
C LYS A 128 -18.38 1.66 3.49
N ASP A 129 -17.30 2.41 3.68
CA ASP A 129 -16.76 3.32 2.65
C ASP A 129 -16.29 2.54 1.42
N LEU A 130 -15.51 1.48 1.62
CA LEU A 130 -15.00 0.64 0.54
C LEU A 130 -16.07 -0.27 -0.09
N ALA A 131 -17.07 -0.71 0.68
CA ALA A 131 -18.18 -1.53 0.16
C ALA A 131 -18.97 -0.82 -0.95
N ARG A 132 -18.99 0.52 -0.99
CA ARG A 132 -19.58 1.30 -2.10
C ARG A 132 -18.91 1.03 -3.45
N TRP A 133 -17.68 0.55 -3.42
CA TRP A 133 -16.86 0.21 -4.58
C TRP A 133 -16.74 -1.31 -4.77
N ASN A 134 -17.63 -2.09 -4.14
CA ASN A 134 -17.54 -3.55 -4.13
C ASN A 134 -16.15 -4.06 -3.75
N ALA A 135 -15.50 -3.38 -2.81
CA ALA A 135 -14.12 -3.61 -2.41
C ALA A 135 -14.01 -3.99 -0.93
N THR A 136 -13.27 -5.04 -0.65
CA THR A 136 -12.88 -5.49 0.69
C THR A 136 -11.37 -5.31 0.85
N LEU A 137 -10.95 -4.62 1.93
CA LEU A 137 -9.54 -4.44 2.25
C LEU A 137 -8.96 -5.76 2.78
N LEU A 138 -7.86 -6.24 2.18
CA LEU A 138 -7.22 -7.49 2.56
C LEU A 138 -6.02 -7.28 3.49
N MET A 139 -5.07 -6.47 3.07
CA MET A 139 -3.85 -6.18 3.82
C MET A 139 -3.22 -4.85 3.38
N PRO A 140 -2.40 -4.19 4.23
CA PRO A 140 -1.63 -3.02 3.81
C PRO A 140 -0.39 -3.41 2.98
N SER A 141 0.14 -2.42 2.26
CA SER A 141 1.51 -2.43 1.72
C SER A 141 2.29 -1.36 2.50
N PRO A 142 2.87 -1.70 3.66
CA PRO A 142 3.46 -0.70 4.55
C PRO A 142 4.71 -0.05 3.93
N LEU A 143 4.88 1.23 4.17
CA LEU A 143 5.95 2.04 3.62
C LEU A 143 6.67 2.84 4.72
N PRO A 144 8.00 2.91 4.71
CA PRO A 144 8.73 3.77 5.64
C PRO A 144 8.48 5.24 5.32
N GLN A 145 8.88 6.09 6.25
CA GLN A 145 8.76 7.52 6.14
C GLN A 145 9.38 8.05 4.84
N TYR A 146 8.71 8.99 4.20
CA TYR A 146 9.16 9.63 2.97
C TYR A 146 10.22 10.69 3.26
N ASN A 147 11.17 10.77 2.34
CA ASN A 147 12.14 11.84 2.29
C ASN A 147 12.29 12.34 0.85
N ILE A 148 12.90 13.50 0.66
CA ILE A 148 13.02 14.15 -0.65
C ILE A 148 14.37 13.82 -1.25
N ALA A 149 14.38 13.23 -2.44
CA ALA A 149 15.54 13.24 -3.33
C ALA A 149 15.39 14.39 -4.32
N GLY A 150 16.44 15.16 -4.52
CA GLY A 150 16.37 16.36 -5.33
C GLY A 150 17.60 16.65 -6.17
N LYS A 151 17.45 17.57 -7.11
CA LYS A 151 18.42 17.98 -8.11
C LYS A 151 18.81 19.43 -7.91
N GLY A 152 20.02 19.79 -8.33
CA GLY A 152 20.57 21.13 -8.19
C GLY A 152 21.23 21.38 -6.84
N ALA A 153 21.36 22.65 -6.44
CA ALA A 153 22.05 23.01 -5.21
C ALA A 153 21.39 22.34 -3.99
N ALA A 154 22.20 21.66 -3.18
CA ALA A 154 21.73 21.03 -1.97
C ALA A 154 21.24 22.07 -0.95
N PRO A 155 19.99 21.97 -0.43
CA PRO A 155 19.49 22.89 0.57
C PRO A 155 20.24 22.72 1.91
N SER A 156 20.55 23.82 2.56
CA SER A 156 21.19 23.85 3.88
C SER A 156 20.16 23.79 5.02
N GLY A 157 18.89 24.05 4.72
CA GLY A 157 17.78 23.97 5.66
C GLY A 157 16.42 24.07 4.98
N LEU A 158 15.36 24.02 5.75
CA LEU A 158 13.98 24.04 5.25
C LEU A 158 13.64 25.30 4.45
N SER A 159 14.29 26.44 4.79
CA SER A 159 14.09 27.71 4.09
C SER A 159 14.51 27.66 2.62
N ASP A 160 15.53 26.86 2.27
CA ASP A 160 16.07 26.77 0.92
C ASP A 160 15.18 25.92 0.01
N LEU A 161 14.28 25.15 0.57
CA LEU A 161 13.25 24.40 -0.16
C LEU A 161 12.06 25.26 -0.61
N LYS A 162 11.93 26.50 -0.10
CA LYS A 162 10.81 27.37 -0.47
C LYS A 162 10.82 27.69 -1.98
N GLY A 163 9.64 27.53 -2.59
CA GLY A 163 9.44 27.73 -4.01
C GLY A 163 9.88 26.57 -4.89
N MET A 164 10.57 25.55 -4.36
CA MET A 164 10.92 24.35 -5.13
C MET A 164 9.66 23.56 -5.47
N SER A 165 9.54 23.11 -6.71
CA SER A 165 8.51 22.17 -7.12
C SER A 165 8.95 20.77 -6.75
N VAL A 166 8.24 20.15 -5.79
CA VAL A 166 8.56 18.82 -5.29
C VAL A 166 7.36 17.91 -5.48
N ARG A 167 7.58 16.76 -6.14
CA ARG A 167 6.51 15.74 -6.20
C ARG A 167 6.20 15.25 -4.81
N ALA A 168 4.95 15.44 -4.40
CA ALA A 168 4.42 14.93 -3.15
C ALA A 168 2.91 14.73 -3.27
N THR A 169 2.35 13.78 -2.54
CA THR A 169 0.91 13.44 -2.56
C THR A 169 0.35 13.43 -1.15
N GLY A 170 -0.98 13.42 -1.04
CA GLY A 170 -1.67 13.26 0.23
C GLY A 170 -1.32 14.31 1.29
N GLY A 171 -1.27 13.89 2.54
CA GLY A 171 -0.92 14.73 3.67
C GLY A 171 0.51 15.27 3.62
N ILE A 172 1.44 14.49 3.02
CA ILE A 172 2.83 14.92 2.81
C ILE A 172 2.87 16.18 1.94
N GLY A 173 2.15 16.17 0.80
CA GLY A 173 2.07 17.35 -0.07
C GLY A 173 1.48 18.57 0.63
N LYS A 174 0.42 18.37 1.43
CA LYS A 174 -0.18 19.45 2.23
C LYS A 174 0.81 20.03 3.24
N SER A 175 1.55 19.17 3.97
CA SER A 175 2.56 19.57 4.95
C SER A 175 3.69 20.37 4.28
N LEU A 176 4.26 19.88 3.17
CA LEU A 176 5.29 20.57 2.42
C LEU A 176 4.82 21.94 1.89
N GLY A 177 3.57 22.01 1.42
CA GLY A 177 2.97 23.27 0.96
C GLY A 177 2.90 24.34 2.05
N LYS A 178 2.62 23.96 3.30
CA LYS A 178 2.53 24.90 4.44
C LYS A 178 3.89 25.50 4.83
N VAL A 179 4.99 24.86 4.47
CA VAL A 179 6.36 25.42 4.66
C VAL A 179 6.90 26.12 3.41
N GLY A 180 6.06 26.31 2.39
CA GLY A 180 6.38 27.10 1.20
C GLY A 180 7.02 26.33 0.04
N ILE A 181 7.04 24.99 0.10
CA ILE A 181 7.38 24.12 -1.03
C ILE A 181 6.15 24.06 -1.96
N ASN A 182 6.36 23.98 -3.27
CA ASN A 182 5.28 23.80 -4.24
C ASN A 182 5.03 22.30 -4.47
N PRO A 183 4.03 21.67 -3.83
CA PRO A 183 3.77 20.25 -4.00
C PRO A 183 3.11 20.00 -5.36
N VAL A 184 3.70 19.08 -6.15
CA VAL A 184 3.17 18.66 -7.45
C VAL A 184 2.66 17.23 -7.31
N SER A 185 1.35 17.03 -7.47
CA SER A 185 0.74 15.69 -7.42
C SER A 185 0.77 15.05 -8.81
N MET A 186 1.55 13.98 -8.96
CA MET A 186 1.65 13.19 -10.17
C MET A 186 1.86 11.71 -9.88
N GLY A 187 1.59 10.85 -10.86
CA GLY A 187 1.85 9.42 -10.78
C GLY A 187 3.35 9.13 -10.63
N ALA A 188 3.69 8.08 -9.87
CA ALA A 188 5.09 7.75 -9.61
C ALA A 188 5.91 7.48 -10.88
N GLY A 189 5.28 6.92 -11.93
CA GLY A 189 5.94 6.64 -13.22
C GLY A 189 6.28 7.87 -14.05
N GLU A 190 5.73 9.05 -13.71
CA GLU A 190 5.95 10.31 -14.43
C GLU A 190 7.13 11.11 -13.85
N VAL A 191 7.56 10.75 -12.63
CA VAL A 191 8.48 11.56 -11.82
C VAL A 191 9.88 11.66 -12.44
N TYR A 192 10.40 10.55 -12.99
CA TYR A 192 11.73 10.56 -13.63
C TYR A 192 11.80 11.62 -14.75
N GLY A 193 10.86 11.56 -15.70
CA GLY A 193 10.82 12.52 -16.80
C GLY A 193 10.56 13.96 -16.37
N ALA A 194 9.79 14.16 -15.29
CA ALA A 194 9.55 15.47 -14.72
C ALA A 194 10.81 16.06 -14.04
N MET A 195 11.64 15.23 -13.39
CA MET A 195 12.93 15.64 -12.83
C MET A 195 13.98 15.86 -13.94
N GLU A 196 14.04 14.95 -14.91
CA GLU A 196 14.96 15.06 -16.05
C GLU A 196 14.74 16.37 -16.82
N SER A 197 13.48 16.72 -17.11
CA SER A 197 13.10 17.95 -17.81
C SER A 197 13.18 19.22 -16.94
N GLY A 198 13.38 19.10 -15.63
CA GLY A 198 13.38 20.23 -14.69
C GLY A 198 11.98 20.76 -14.33
N ALA A 199 10.89 20.07 -14.72
CA ALA A 199 9.53 20.44 -14.34
C ALA A 199 9.31 20.36 -12.82
N ILE A 200 10.03 19.48 -12.14
CA ILE A 200 10.17 19.43 -10.70
C ILE A 200 11.65 19.33 -10.30
N GLN A 201 12.00 19.85 -9.13
CA GLN A 201 13.36 19.81 -8.60
C GLN A 201 13.59 18.69 -7.59
N GLY A 202 12.53 18.03 -7.14
CA GLY A 202 12.65 16.93 -6.20
C GLY A 202 11.38 16.06 -6.12
N ALA A 203 11.52 14.93 -5.45
CA ALA A 203 10.42 14.02 -5.22
C ALA A 203 10.48 13.43 -3.80
N ALA A 204 9.34 13.45 -3.10
CA ALA A 204 9.15 12.76 -1.85
C ALA A 204 8.67 11.34 -2.12
N PHE A 205 9.46 10.36 -1.68
CA PHE A 205 9.19 8.93 -1.80
C PHE A 205 9.78 8.12 -0.64
N ALA A 206 9.32 6.90 -0.50
CA ALA A 206 10.02 5.86 0.24
C ALA A 206 11.23 5.33 -0.56
N PRO A 207 12.27 4.78 0.09
CA PRO A 207 13.53 4.36 -0.55
C PRO A 207 13.35 3.47 -1.79
N HIS A 208 12.47 2.46 -1.74
CA HIS A 208 12.23 1.55 -2.86
C HIS A 208 11.73 2.27 -4.12
N ALA A 209 10.95 3.34 -3.95
CA ALA A 209 10.37 4.07 -5.08
C ALA A 209 11.44 4.93 -5.79
N HIS A 210 12.37 5.52 -5.04
CA HIS A 210 13.52 6.21 -5.62
C HIS A 210 14.34 5.29 -6.53
N LEU A 211 14.48 4.01 -6.15
CA LEU A 211 15.14 2.99 -6.98
C LEU A 211 14.28 2.57 -8.19
N ALA A 212 13.04 2.14 -7.92
CA ALA A 212 12.18 1.52 -8.95
C ALA A 212 11.81 2.48 -10.07
N PHE A 213 11.63 3.77 -9.75
CA PHE A 213 11.31 4.81 -10.71
C PHE A 213 12.54 5.62 -11.16
N LYS A 214 13.75 5.17 -10.78
CA LYS A 214 15.03 5.77 -11.16
C LYS A 214 15.21 7.25 -10.73
N VAL A 215 14.41 7.69 -9.76
CA VAL A 215 14.48 9.07 -9.25
C VAL A 215 15.88 9.36 -8.67
N ILE A 216 16.48 8.35 -8.03
CA ILE A 216 17.82 8.42 -7.45
C ILE A 216 18.92 8.63 -8.51
N ASP A 217 18.68 8.31 -9.78
CA ASP A 217 19.65 8.50 -10.86
C ASP A 217 19.73 9.98 -11.31
N GLU A 218 18.66 10.76 -11.03
CA GLU A 218 18.59 12.20 -11.28
C GLU A 218 18.93 13.04 -10.04
N ALA A 219 19.04 12.41 -8.86
CA ALA A 219 19.22 13.12 -7.60
C ALA A 219 20.70 13.46 -7.35
N GLU A 220 20.95 14.65 -6.81
CA GLU A 220 22.25 15.13 -6.34
C GLU A 220 22.30 15.18 -4.80
N TRP A 221 21.13 15.25 -4.15
CA TRP A 221 20.99 15.25 -2.69
C TRP A 221 19.75 14.50 -2.25
N TRP A 222 19.75 14.07 -0.98
CA TRP A 222 18.63 13.37 -0.33
C TRP A 222 18.50 13.79 1.12
N THR A 223 17.26 14.11 1.56
CA THR A 223 16.98 14.42 2.96
C THR A 223 16.80 13.11 3.74
N SER A 224 17.37 13.01 4.95
CA SER A 224 17.35 11.78 5.74
C SER A 224 16.41 11.82 6.95
N ASN A 225 15.95 13.01 7.37
CA ASN A 225 15.24 13.18 8.63
C ASN A 225 13.97 14.03 8.58
N LEU A 226 13.47 14.39 7.40
CA LEU A 226 12.18 15.13 7.31
C LEU A 226 11.01 14.30 7.82
N ASN A 227 10.92 13.05 7.39
CA ASN A 227 9.98 12.03 7.85
C ASN A 227 8.53 12.54 8.07
N PRO A 228 7.92 13.22 7.10
CA PRO A 228 6.59 13.80 7.28
C PRO A 228 5.47 12.75 7.30
N GLY A 229 5.75 11.52 6.90
CA GLY A 229 4.78 10.44 6.80
C GLY A 229 5.04 9.52 5.62
N SER A 230 4.09 8.65 5.36
CA SER A 230 4.04 7.75 4.20
C SER A 230 2.70 7.86 3.46
N VAL A 231 2.52 7.10 2.39
CA VAL A 231 1.21 6.91 1.75
C VAL A 231 0.65 5.55 2.13
N ASN A 232 -0.67 5.45 2.27
CA ASN A 232 -1.33 4.19 2.57
C ASN A 232 -1.77 3.50 1.26
N CYS A 233 -1.28 2.29 1.06
CA CYS A 233 -1.55 1.54 -0.16
C CYS A 233 -2.05 0.13 0.18
N PRO A 234 -3.37 -0.06 0.33
CA PRO A 234 -3.95 -1.37 0.59
C PRO A 234 -3.93 -2.29 -0.63
N ILE A 235 -3.99 -3.59 -0.33
CA ILE A 235 -4.48 -4.62 -1.24
C ILE A 235 -5.97 -4.78 -1.00
N VAL A 236 -6.74 -4.72 -2.06
CA VAL A 236 -8.19 -4.93 -2.04
C VAL A 236 -8.58 -6.11 -2.90
N VAL A 237 -9.69 -6.74 -2.54
CA VAL A 237 -10.35 -7.78 -3.32
C VAL A 237 -11.75 -7.31 -3.71
N ASN A 238 -12.23 -7.74 -4.86
CA ASN A 238 -13.64 -7.59 -5.24
C ASN A 238 -14.49 -8.40 -4.27
N SER A 239 -15.49 -7.77 -3.64
CA SER A 239 -16.28 -8.40 -2.57
C SER A 239 -17.11 -9.58 -3.05
N ASP A 240 -17.63 -9.52 -4.28
CA ASP A 240 -18.39 -10.63 -4.87
C ASP A 240 -17.46 -11.80 -5.18
N ALA A 241 -16.30 -11.55 -5.79
CA ALA A 241 -15.31 -12.59 -6.04
C ALA A 241 -14.84 -13.27 -4.74
N LEU A 242 -14.68 -12.51 -3.65
CA LEU A 242 -14.34 -13.06 -2.33
C LEU A 242 -15.48 -13.92 -1.76
N ALA A 243 -16.74 -13.50 -1.97
CA ALA A 243 -17.90 -14.24 -1.51
C ALA A 243 -18.09 -15.57 -2.29
N ASP A 244 -17.73 -15.60 -3.56
CA ASP A 244 -17.84 -16.76 -4.45
C ASP A 244 -16.76 -17.82 -4.22
N LEU A 245 -15.68 -17.50 -3.45
CA LEU A 245 -14.68 -18.50 -3.09
C LEU A 245 -15.26 -19.62 -2.24
N SER A 246 -14.79 -20.84 -2.48
CA SER A 246 -14.99 -21.94 -1.54
C SER A 246 -14.39 -21.60 -0.17
N ASP A 247 -14.88 -22.22 0.90
CA ASP A 247 -14.33 -21.99 2.24
C ASP A 247 -12.84 -22.30 2.30
N ALA A 248 -12.38 -23.37 1.63
CA ALA A 248 -10.97 -23.75 1.57
C ALA A 248 -10.09 -22.69 0.85
N HIS A 249 -10.57 -22.15 -0.29
CA HIS A 249 -9.85 -21.11 -1.00
C HIS A 249 -9.83 -19.79 -0.24
N ARG A 250 -10.95 -19.45 0.42
CA ARG A 250 -11.03 -18.25 1.27
C ARG A 250 -10.10 -18.35 2.46
N GLU A 251 -10.06 -19.51 3.14
CA GLU A 251 -9.15 -19.78 4.24
C GLU A 251 -7.68 -19.71 3.78
N ALA A 252 -7.34 -20.28 2.62
CA ALA A 252 -6.00 -20.20 2.05
C ALA A 252 -5.58 -18.76 1.78
N LEU A 253 -6.48 -17.92 1.22
CA LEU A 253 -6.21 -16.51 0.95
C LEU A 253 -6.02 -15.72 2.26
N LEU A 254 -7.01 -15.74 3.13
CA LEU A 254 -7.01 -14.93 4.37
C LEU A 254 -5.94 -15.41 5.36
N GLY A 255 -5.77 -16.72 5.50
CA GLY A 255 -4.76 -17.34 6.38
C GLY A 255 -3.33 -17.25 5.87
N SER A 256 -3.10 -16.62 4.71
CA SER A 256 -1.75 -16.37 4.17
C SER A 256 -1.29 -14.91 4.34
N VAL A 257 -2.16 -14.02 4.79
CA VAL A 257 -1.89 -12.58 4.90
C VAL A 257 -0.73 -12.31 5.86
N GLU A 258 -0.76 -12.86 7.07
CA GLU A 258 0.26 -12.60 8.09
C GLU A 258 1.65 -13.05 7.63
N GLU A 259 1.78 -14.29 7.11
CA GLU A 259 3.06 -14.79 6.59
C GLU A 259 3.57 -13.94 5.42
N SER A 260 2.68 -13.45 4.57
CA SER A 260 3.03 -12.56 3.45
C SER A 260 3.57 -11.22 3.92
N LEU A 261 3.00 -10.66 4.99
CA LEU A 261 3.45 -9.40 5.59
C LEU A 261 4.80 -9.57 6.31
N GLU A 262 5.03 -10.68 7.03
CA GLU A 262 6.34 -10.98 7.64
C GLU A 262 7.43 -11.10 6.56
N TRP A 263 7.16 -11.83 5.48
CA TRP A 263 8.06 -11.90 4.32
C TRP A 263 8.38 -10.52 3.76
N TYR A 264 7.38 -9.66 3.65
CA TYR A 264 7.55 -8.30 3.15
C TYR A 264 8.52 -7.48 4.00
N LEU A 265 8.41 -7.54 5.32
CA LEU A 265 9.28 -6.79 6.23
C LEU A 265 10.76 -7.11 5.97
N GLU A 266 11.10 -8.40 5.81
CA GLU A 266 12.46 -8.83 5.50
C GLU A 266 12.92 -8.35 4.11
N LYS A 267 12.08 -8.51 3.08
CA LYS A 267 12.41 -8.11 1.70
C LYS A 267 12.51 -6.60 1.54
N TYR A 268 11.68 -5.86 2.27
CA TYR A 268 11.75 -4.41 2.22
C TYR A 268 13.08 -3.89 2.79
N GLN A 269 13.59 -4.49 3.87
CA GLN A 269 14.89 -4.15 4.43
C GLN A 269 16.02 -4.30 3.39
N VAL A 270 16.03 -5.37 2.62
CA VAL A 270 16.98 -5.54 1.50
C VAL A 270 16.88 -4.40 0.48
N SER A 271 15.69 -3.88 0.22
CA SER A 271 15.51 -2.74 -0.67
C SER A 271 16.06 -1.43 -0.10
N VAL A 272 15.94 -1.22 1.22
CA VAL A 272 16.53 -0.07 1.91
C VAL A 272 18.06 -0.13 1.82
N GLU A 273 18.65 -1.29 2.03
CA GLU A 273 20.11 -1.48 1.87
C GLU A 273 20.59 -1.18 0.46
N LYS A 274 19.86 -1.66 -0.56
CA LYS A 274 20.14 -1.32 -1.98
C LYS A 274 20.02 0.17 -2.26
N PHE A 275 19.05 0.85 -1.66
CA PHE A 275 18.91 2.30 -1.79
C PHE A 275 20.12 3.01 -1.18
N ASN A 276 20.52 2.67 0.04
CA ASN A 276 21.67 3.27 0.71
C ASN A 276 22.96 3.05 -0.12
N ALA A 277 23.20 1.82 -0.58
CA ALA A 277 24.33 1.52 -1.45
C ALA A 277 24.32 2.36 -2.76
N LYS A 278 23.13 2.66 -3.31
CA LYS A 278 23.00 3.50 -4.49
C LYS A 278 23.26 4.98 -4.19
N VAL A 279 22.84 5.48 -3.02
CA VAL A 279 23.15 6.82 -2.51
C VAL A 279 24.68 7.00 -2.45
N ASP A 280 25.38 6.03 -1.84
CA ASP A 280 26.84 6.06 -1.72
C ASP A 280 27.54 5.97 -3.09
N ALA A 281 27.14 5.03 -3.94
CA ALA A 281 27.73 4.82 -5.26
C ALA A 281 27.58 6.03 -6.21
N ASN A 282 26.47 6.76 -6.08
CA ASN A 282 26.21 7.96 -6.87
C ASN A 282 26.77 9.24 -6.22
N ASN A 283 27.43 9.15 -5.05
CA ASN A 283 27.92 10.29 -4.26
C ASN A 283 26.82 11.33 -3.97
N ILE A 284 25.60 10.86 -3.67
CA ILE A 284 24.46 11.73 -3.36
C ILE A 284 24.66 12.35 -1.99
N GLN A 285 24.54 13.67 -1.90
CA GLN A 285 24.71 14.36 -0.63
C GLN A 285 23.55 14.06 0.31
N VAL A 286 23.81 13.38 1.43
CA VAL A 286 22.81 13.10 2.46
C VAL A 286 22.66 14.32 3.37
N LEU A 287 21.44 14.83 3.47
CA LEU A 287 21.11 16.04 4.23
C LEU A 287 20.34 15.67 5.50
N SER A 288 20.77 16.23 6.62
CA SER A 288 20.04 16.18 7.88
C SER A 288 19.70 17.61 8.31
N PHE A 289 18.45 17.92 8.39
CA PHE A 289 17.97 19.25 8.76
C PHE A 289 18.01 19.44 10.28
N SER A 290 18.12 20.69 10.70
CA SER A 290 18.19 21.05 12.11
C SER A 290 16.91 20.70 12.86
N ASP A 291 16.98 20.57 14.20
CA ASP A 291 15.81 20.36 15.05
C ASP A 291 14.78 21.48 14.91
N ALA A 292 15.24 22.72 14.63
CA ALA A 292 14.36 23.85 14.37
C ALA A 292 13.56 23.67 13.06
N ASP A 293 14.22 23.21 12.00
CA ASP A 293 13.56 22.91 10.73
C ASP A 293 12.55 21.75 10.89
N ILE A 294 12.97 20.69 11.58
CA ILE A 294 12.09 19.53 11.86
C ILE A 294 10.89 19.96 12.70
N SER A 295 11.09 20.81 13.70
CA SER A 295 9.99 21.36 14.50
C SER A 295 9.04 22.23 13.67
N ALA A 296 9.57 23.03 12.76
CA ALA A 296 8.78 23.88 11.86
C ALA A 296 7.90 23.05 10.90
N ILE A 297 8.45 22.00 10.29
CA ILE A 297 7.63 21.14 9.42
C ILE A 297 6.64 20.29 10.22
N ARG A 298 7.02 19.81 11.40
CA ARG A 298 6.11 19.08 12.30
C ARG A 298 4.93 19.94 12.77
N ALA A 299 5.13 21.25 12.96
CA ALA A 299 4.05 22.16 13.31
C ALA A 299 2.94 22.23 12.23
N THR A 300 3.20 21.77 11.01
CA THR A 300 2.19 21.69 9.95
C THR A 300 1.17 20.57 10.18
N ALA A 301 1.45 19.61 11.07
CA ALA A 301 0.59 18.44 11.30
C ALA A 301 -0.81 18.84 11.76
N GLN A 302 -0.92 19.73 12.75
CA GLN A 302 -2.21 20.14 13.30
C GLN A 302 -3.10 20.83 12.25
N PRO A 303 -2.65 21.85 11.51
CA PRO A 303 -3.46 22.44 10.44
C PRO A 303 -3.89 21.46 9.35
N VAL A 304 -3.07 20.44 9.02
CA VAL A 304 -3.46 19.41 8.04
C VAL A 304 -4.49 18.45 8.62
N LEU A 305 -4.37 18.11 9.91
CA LEU A 305 -5.36 17.30 10.62
C LEU A 305 -6.71 18.06 10.69
N ASP A 306 -6.71 19.32 11.06
CA ASP A 306 -7.93 20.13 11.16
C ASP A 306 -8.67 20.20 9.81
N GLU A 307 -7.95 20.41 8.71
CA GLU A 307 -8.50 20.37 7.36
C GLU A 307 -9.07 18.98 6.99
N TRP A 308 -8.41 17.92 7.41
CA TRP A 308 -8.89 16.56 7.15
C TRP A 308 -10.12 16.24 7.97
N LEU A 309 -10.16 16.63 9.26
CA LEU A 309 -11.32 16.45 10.13
C LEU A 309 -12.55 17.22 9.60
N ALA A 310 -12.35 18.43 9.09
CA ALA A 310 -13.42 19.20 8.47
C ALA A 310 -13.98 18.50 7.22
N ASP A 311 -13.10 17.99 6.33
CA ASP A 311 -13.52 17.20 5.14
C ASP A 311 -14.28 15.93 5.55
N MET A 312 -13.83 15.22 6.61
CA MET A 312 -14.55 14.06 7.13
C MET A 312 -15.93 14.42 7.66
N ALA A 313 -16.04 15.51 8.44
CA ALA A 313 -17.31 16.00 8.97
C ALA A 313 -18.30 16.40 7.86
N ASP A 314 -17.83 17.10 6.83
CA ASP A 314 -18.64 17.47 5.65
C ASP A 314 -19.19 16.25 4.89
N ARG A 315 -18.45 15.13 4.92
CA ARG A 315 -18.85 13.83 4.34
C ARG A 315 -19.72 12.99 5.28
N GLY A 316 -19.93 13.41 6.53
CA GLY A 316 -20.62 12.61 7.54
C GLY A 316 -19.85 11.37 7.99
N LEU A 317 -18.52 11.42 7.94
CA LEU A 317 -17.62 10.32 8.31
C LEU A 317 -16.98 10.58 9.70
N PRO A 318 -16.69 9.54 10.48
CA PRO A 318 -16.18 9.65 11.85
C PRO A 318 -14.66 9.92 11.87
N GLY A 319 -14.25 11.09 11.36
CA GLY A 319 -12.82 11.44 11.22
C GLY A 319 -12.06 11.40 12.55
N GLN A 320 -12.61 11.99 13.61
CA GLN A 320 -11.97 12.01 14.94
C GLN A 320 -11.78 10.59 15.49
N GLU A 321 -12.81 9.74 15.37
CA GLU A 321 -12.76 8.36 15.84
C GLU A 321 -11.67 7.55 15.11
N LEU A 322 -11.56 7.72 13.80
CA LEU A 322 -10.50 7.08 13.01
C LEU A 322 -9.10 7.58 13.40
N TYR A 323 -8.94 8.87 13.62
CA TYR A 323 -7.68 9.45 14.08
C TYR A 323 -7.28 8.92 15.46
N ASP A 324 -8.22 8.92 16.42
CA ASP A 324 -7.99 8.41 17.76
C ASP A 324 -7.67 6.91 17.78
N LEU A 325 -8.30 6.13 16.91
CA LEU A 325 -8.00 4.72 16.70
C LEU A 325 -6.54 4.53 16.26
N VAL A 326 -6.07 5.29 15.27
CA VAL A 326 -4.67 5.25 14.82
C VAL A 326 -3.72 5.60 15.95
N GLN A 327 -3.98 6.72 16.65
CA GLN A 327 -3.13 7.18 17.77
C GLN A 327 -3.07 6.17 18.92
N THR A 328 -4.20 5.55 19.25
CA THR A 328 -4.27 4.53 20.30
C THR A 328 -3.52 3.27 19.89
N THR A 329 -3.69 2.82 18.65
CA THR A 329 -2.99 1.65 18.13
C THR A 329 -1.48 1.84 18.11
N LEU A 330 -1.00 3.01 17.63
CA LEU A 330 0.44 3.31 17.58
C LEU A 330 1.09 3.41 18.98
N LYS A 331 0.34 3.86 20.00
CA LYS A 331 0.85 3.91 21.39
C LYS A 331 0.94 2.53 22.05
N ALA A 332 0.23 1.54 21.53
CA ALA A 332 0.22 0.17 22.05
C ALA A 332 1.31 -0.73 21.44
N GLN A 333 2.02 -0.25 20.41
CA GLN A 333 3.16 -0.93 19.76
C GLN A 333 4.47 -0.57 20.49
#